data_4c9d16ca36304dd6b7de85854b914c8f
#
_entry.id   4c9d16ca36304dd6b7de85854b914c8f
#
_cell.length_a   1.000
_cell.length_b   1.000
_cell.length_c   1.000
_cell.angle_alpha   90.00
_cell.angle_beta   90.00
_cell.angle_gamma   90.00
#
_symmetry.space_group_name_H-M   'P 1'
#
loop_
_entity.id
_entity.type
_entity.pdbx_description
1 polymer ?
#
loop_
_entity_poly.entity_id
_entity_poly.type
_entity_poly.pdbx_seq_one_letter_code
_entity_poly.pdbx_strand_id
1 'polypeptide(L)'
;MKLQILVPQFKETEDIVKPLLDSIAIQQSVNFKDIGVIIVNDGTDVLLSDSFLKSYPYEIQYILADHRGVSATRQTAFDHATAEYVMFCDADDMFYNACGLWIIFNEINGEGFDSLSSTFTEEVRIEGKPFYTNRELDSTFVHGKVHKRQYLIDQNIRWNPNLTIHEDSFFNIQCLNLSPNIKYCATPFYLWKWRDESVCRHDPKYILKTYRNMIDSNDALIGEFTKRRVLDKARSYVAFLVYDAYYLMNKPEWINQENQEYRDLTEKRFCTYFRKHRKEWEEVSIQEKMQISQGIRGRSVAEGMQMETMTIDQWLKHIEEI
;
A
#
# COMPACT_ATOMS: atom_id res chain seq x y z
N MET A 1 23.21 -7.96 -10.62
CA MET A 1 21.89 -8.28 -10.03
C MET A 1 20.86 -7.31 -10.60
N LYS A 2 19.74 -7.82 -11.10
CA LYS A 2 18.69 -7.00 -11.73
C LYS A 2 17.56 -6.64 -10.76
N LEU A 3 17.17 -7.57 -9.89
CA LEU A 3 16.07 -7.41 -8.95
C LEU A 3 16.45 -7.81 -7.54
N GLN A 4 16.11 -7.00 -6.57
CA GLN A 4 16.12 -7.37 -5.15
C GLN A 4 14.71 -7.30 -4.58
N ILE A 5 14.33 -8.37 -3.87
CA ILE A 5 13.07 -8.49 -3.14
C ILE A 5 13.35 -8.10 -1.70
N LEU A 6 12.63 -7.09 -1.22
CA LEU A 6 12.83 -6.43 0.06
C LEU A 6 11.73 -6.85 1.03
N VAL A 7 12.10 -7.53 2.11
CA VAL A 7 11.18 -8.23 3.00
C VAL A 7 11.32 -7.71 4.43
N PRO A 8 10.35 -7.00 4.98
CA PRO A 8 10.32 -6.72 6.41
C PRO A 8 9.90 -8.01 7.15
N GLN A 9 10.59 -8.30 8.26
CA GLN A 9 10.28 -9.43 9.15
C GLN A 9 10.21 -8.90 10.58
N PHE A 10 9.13 -9.26 11.30
CA PHE A 10 9.00 -8.89 12.72
C PHE A 10 8.94 -10.11 13.63
N LYS A 11 7.91 -10.95 13.48
CA LYS A 11 7.72 -12.18 14.28
C LYS A 11 7.51 -13.41 13.41
N GLU A 12 7.67 -13.26 12.10
CA GLU A 12 7.54 -14.37 11.17
C GLU A 12 8.69 -15.36 11.38
N THR A 13 8.30 -16.60 11.73
CA THR A 13 9.21 -17.72 11.86
C THR A 13 9.65 -18.28 10.49
N GLU A 14 10.61 -19.18 10.45
CA GLU A 14 11.04 -19.85 9.21
C GLU A 14 9.85 -20.50 8.46
N ASP A 15 8.91 -21.11 9.17
CA ASP A 15 7.72 -21.73 8.57
C ASP A 15 6.81 -20.71 7.89
N ILE A 16 6.76 -19.49 8.38
CA ILE A 16 5.96 -18.41 7.80
C ILE A 16 6.68 -17.78 6.58
N VAL A 17 7.98 -17.59 6.68
CA VAL A 17 8.81 -17.00 5.60
C VAL A 17 9.07 -17.99 4.47
N LYS A 18 9.13 -19.29 4.79
CA LYS A 18 9.45 -20.36 3.84
C LYS A 18 8.60 -20.34 2.56
N PRO A 19 7.27 -20.18 2.57
CA PRO A 19 6.47 -20.09 1.36
C PRO A 19 6.91 -18.98 0.39
N LEU A 20 7.30 -17.81 0.89
CA LEU A 20 7.85 -16.74 0.07
C LEU A 20 9.16 -17.19 -0.61
N LEU A 21 10.12 -17.65 0.18
CA LEU A 21 11.42 -18.04 -0.35
C LEU A 21 11.34 -19.25 -1.29
N ASP A 22 10.51 -20.24 -0.98
CA ASP A 22 10.27 -21.39 -1.87
C ASP A 22 9.64 -20.94 -3.20
N SER A 23 8.68 -20.00 -3.14
CA SER A 23 8.02 -19.48 -4.35
C SER A 23 8.98 -18.73 -5.29
N ILE A 24 10.04 -18.13 -4.74
CA ILE A 24 11.15 -17.55 -5.51
C ILE A 24 12.03 -18.66 -6.09
N ALA A 25 12.36 -19.69 -5.31
CA ALA A 25 13.26 -20.78 -5.71
C ALA A 25 12.71 -21.65 -6.85
N ILE A 26 11.37 -21.75 -6.99
CA ILE A 26 10.71 -22.51 -8.08
C ILE A 26 10.48 -21.71 -9.36
N GLN A 27 10.89 -20.43 -9.41
CA GLN A 27 10.68 -19.60 -10.58
C GLN A 27 11.43 -20.13 -11.81
N GLN A 28 10.73 -20.14 -12.95
CA GLN A 28 11.22 -20.72 -14.20
C GLN A 28 11.80 -19.64 -15.13
N SER A 29 12.71 -20.06 -15.99
CA SER A 29 13.30 -19.21 -17.03
C SER A 29 13.99 -17.94 -16.51
N VAL A 30 14.54 -18.01 -15.31
CA VAL A 30 15.29 -16.92 -14.67
C VAL A 30 16.69 -17.38 -14.25
N ASN A 31 17.63 -16.43 -14.21
CA ASN A 31 18.95 -16.68 -13.65
C ASN A 31 18.97 -16.18 -12.20
N PHE A 32 19.13 -17.07 -11.24
CA PHE A 32 19.17 -16.71 -9.83
C PHE A 32 20.30 -15.76 -9.43
N LYS A 33 21.36 -15.62 -10.26
CA LYS A 33 22.40 -14.60 -10.07
C LYS A 33 21.89 -13.17 -10.29
N ASP A 34 20.76 -13.02 -10.99
CA ASP A 34 20.10 -11.72 -11.22
C ASP A 34 19.10 -11.35 -10.11
N ILE A 35 18.92 -12.24 -9.13
CA ILE A 35 17.92 -12.11 -8.05
C ILE A 35 18.62 -12.08 -6.70
N GLY A 36 18.22 -11.19 -5.82
CA GLY A 36 18.59 -11.20 -4.41
C GLY A 36 17.38 -10.95 -3.52
N VAL A 37 17.50 -11.35 -2.29
CA VAL A 37 16.50 -11.06 -1.24
C VAL A 37 17.20 -10.34 -0.09
N ILE A 38 16.60 -9.27 0.40
CA ILE A 38 17.03 -8.59 1.62
C ILE A 38 15.92 -8.73 2.64
N ILE A 39 16.21 -9.47 3.71
CA ILE A 39 15.27 -9.62 4.83
C ILE A 39 15.79 -8.76 5.98
N VAL A 40 14.94 -7.87 6.49
CA VAL A 40 15.29 -7.04 7.65
C VAL A 40 14.40 -7.43 8.83
N ASN A 41 15.03 -7.92 9.89
CA ASN A 41 14.38 -8.19 11.17
C ASN A 41 14.20 -6.86 11.92
N ASP A 42 12.96 -6.54 12.27
CA ASP A 42 12.55 -5.32 12.98
C ASP A 42 12.66 -5.48 14.50
N GLY A 43 13.85 -5.86 15.00
CA GLY A 43 14.17 -5.87 16.43
C GLY A 43 13.43 -6.94 17.24
N THR A 44 13.24 -8.13 16.67
CA THR A 44 12.61 -9.26 17.37
C THR A 44 13.59 -10.39 17.63
N ASP A 45 13.33 -11.18 18.67
CA ASP A 45 14.11 -12.38 19.02
C ASP A 45 13.80 -13.59 18.10
N VAL A 46 12.81 -13.46 17.21
CA VAL A 46 12.49 -14.49 16.21
C VAL A 46 13.46 -14.38 15.05
N LEU A 47 14.55 -15.17 15.11
CA LEU A 47 15.62 -15.14 14.13
C LEU A 47 15.48 -16.26 13.11
N LEU A 48 15.85 -15.98 11.87
CA LEU A 48 16.02 -16.98 10.81
C LEU A 48 17.44 -17.54 10.88
N SER A 49 17.56 -18.88 10.83
CA SER A 49 18.87 -19.53 10.95
C SER A 49 19.68 -19.41 9.66
N ASP A 50 20.99 -19.34 9.82
CA ASP A 50 21.94 -19.37 8.72
C ASP A 50 21.77 -20.56 7.78
N SER A 51 21.47 -21.74 8.35
CA SER A 51 21.22 -22.96 7.56
C SER A 51 19.99 -22.86 6.69
N PHE A 52 18.92 -22.26 7.20
CA PHE A 52 17.70 -21.99 6.45
C PHE A 52 17.97 -21.00 5.30
N LEU A 53 18.59 -19.89 5.57
CA LEU A 53 18.87 -18.86 4.56
C LEU A 53 19.82 -19.34 3.47
N LYS A 54 20.86 -20.12 3.81
CA LYS A 54 21.84 -20.68 2.86
C LYS A 54 21.31 -21.86 2.03
N SER A 55 20.10 -22.35 2.30
CA SER A 55 19.50 -23.44 1.53
C SER A 55 18.93 -23.02 0.17
N TYR A 56 18.82 -21.73 -0.10
CA TYR A 56 18.21 -21.19 -1.31
C TYR A 56 19.24 -20.93 -2.43
N PRO A 57 18.84 -21.01 -3.72
CA PRO A 57 19.76 -20.90 -4.87
C PRO A 57 20.12 -19.46 -5.25
N TYR A 58 19.67 -18.47 -4.51
CA TYR A 58 19.90 -17.04 -4.71
C TYR A 58 20.49 -16.40 -3.45
N GLU A 59 21.04 -15.20 -3.60
CA GLU A 59 21.62 -14.47 -2.48
C GLU A 59 20.52 -13.96 -1.53
N ILE A 60 20.69 -14.22 -0.23
CA ILE A 60 19.86 -13.66 0.83
C ILE A 60 20.74 -12.89 1.80
N GLN A 61 20.48 -11.60 1.93
CA GLN A 61 21.08 -10.76 2.96
C GLN A 61 20.08 -10.65 4.13
N TYR A 62 20.51 -11.05 5.32
CA TYR A 62 19.71 -10.95 6.54
C TYR A 62 20.28 -9.85 7.43
N ILE A 63 19.46 -8.86 7.79
CA ILE A 63 19.87 -7.67 8.55
C ILE A 63 19.07 -7.63 9.84
N LEU A 64 19.76 -7.48 10.95
CA LEU A 64 19.15 -7.24 12.27
C LEU A 64 19.12 -5.73 12.52
N ALA A 65 17.94 -5.17 12.74
CA ALA A 65 17.73 -3.76 13.04
C ALA A 65 17.03 -3.58 14.38
N ASP A 66 17.05 -2.36 14.91
CA ASP A 66 16.23 -2.01 16.07
C ASP A 66 14.76 -1.90 15.66
N HIS A 67 13.84 -2.23 16.58
CA HIS A 67 12.40 -2.12 16.32
C HIS A 67 11.97 -0.67 16.09
N ARG A 68 11.52 -0.36 14.88
CA ARG A 68 11.04 0.97 14.48
C ARG A 68 9.80 0.92 13.60
N GLY A 69 9.22 -0.26 13.41
CA GLY A 69 8.02 -0.48 12.61
C GLY A 69 8.28 -0.70 11.12
N VAL A 70 7.25 -1.17 10.42
CA VAL A 70 7.31 -1.67 9.03
C VAL A 70 7.87 -0.64 8.04
N SER A 71 7.50 0.64 8.16
CA SER A 71 8.02 1.72 7.28
C SER A 71 9.54 1.87 7.40
N ALA A 72 10.07 1.91 8.62
CA ALA A 72 11.50 2.02 8.85
C ALA A 72 12.24 0.76 8.41
N THR A 73 11.65 -0.40 8.60
CA THR A 73 12.20 -1.70 8.18
C THR A 73 12.28 -1.82 6.67
N ARG A 74 11.21 -1.43 5.94
CA ARG A 74 11.22 -1.36 4.47
C ARG A 74 12.23 -0.34 3.95
N GLN A 75 12.37 0.82 4.63
CA GLN A 75 13.38 1.81 4.26
C GLN A 75 14.79 1.27 4.48
N THR A 76 15.04 0.56 5.58
CA THR A 76 16.34 -0.08 5.85
C THR A 76 16.68 -1.10 4.76
N ALA A 77 15.74 -1.94 4.35
CA ALA A 77 15.93 -2.87 3.24
C ALA A 77 16.28 -2.14 1.93
N PHE A 78 15.58 -1.04 1.63
CA PHE A 78 15.84 -0.22 0.44
C PHE A 78 17.22 0.44 0.47
N ASP A 79 17.65 0.96 1.61
CA ASP A 79 18.95 1.62 1.77
C ASP A 79 20.13 0.63 1.58
N HIS A 80 19.93 -0.67 1.81
CA HIS A 80 20.90 -1.72 1.55
C HIS A 80 20.79 -2.32 0.13
N ALA A 81 19.73 -1.99 -0.61
CA ALA A 81 19.55 -2.51 -1.96
C ALA A 81 20.55 -1.92 -2.95
N THR A 82 21.07 -2.76 -3.84
CA THR A 82 22.05 -2.41 -4.89
C THR A 82 21.58 -2.78 -6.30
N ALA A 83 20.52 -3.59 -6.42
CA ALA A 83 19.98 -4.00 -7.72
C ALA A 83 19.38 -2.82 -8.50
N GLU A 84 19.22 -3.00 -9.78
CA GLU A 84 18.60 -2.02 -10.67
C GLU A 84 17.13 -1.76 -10.33
N TYR A 85 16.40 -2.84 -9.96
CA TYR A 85 15.00 -2.81 -9.56
C TYR A 85 14.82 -3.40 -8.17
N VAL A 86 13.79 -2.93 -7.49
CA VAL A 86 13.37 -3.41 -6.16
C VAL A 86 11.88 -3.75 -6.15
N MET A 87 11.53 -4.76 -5.36
CA MET A 87 10.16 -5.17 -5.09
C MET A 87 10.00 -5.38 -3.60
N PHE A 88 9.00 -4.75 -2.98
CA PHE A 88 8.65 -5.03 -1.59
C PHE A 88 7.70 -6.21 -1.52
N CYS A 89 7.96 -7.14 -0.61
CA CYS A 89 7.09 -8.29 -0.34
C CYS A 89 6.92 -8.45 1.17
N ASP A 90 5.73 -8.75 1.62
CA ASP A 90 5.52 -9.11 3.01
C ASP A 90 6.01 -10.55 3.26
N ALA A 91 6.55 -10.80 4.46
CA ALA A 91 7.23 -12.05 4.78
C ALA A 91 6.31 -13.29 4.78
N ASP A 92 5.01 -13.08 4.93
CA ASP A 92 3.96 -14.10 4.97
C ASP A 92 3.23 -14.30 3.64
N ASP A 93 3.63 -13.59 2.58
CA ASP A 93 3.06 -13.71 1.24
C ASP A 93 3.89 -14.64 0.33
N MET A 94 3.60 -14.65 -0.97
CA MET A 94 4.37 -15.44 -1.94
C MET A 94 4.13 -15.01 -3.39
N PHE A 95 4.98 -15.48 -4.30
CA PHE A 95 4.68 -15.42 -5.72
C PHE A 95 3.52 -16.35 -6.05
N TYR A 96 2.57 -15.86 -6.84
CA TYR A 96 1.33 -16.58 -7.21
C TYR A 96 1.60 -17.80 -8.10
N ASN A 97 2.64 -17.72 -8.95
CA ASN A 97 2.96 -18.78 -9.90
C ASN A 97 4.48 -18.83 -10.18
N ALA A 98 4.92 -19.87 -10.88
CA ALA A 98 6.32 -20.09 -11.21
C ALA A 98 6.88 -19.22 -12.35
N CYS A 99 6.09 -18.32 -12.93
CA CYS A 99 6.48 -17.43 -14.03
C CYS A 99 6.53 -15.95 -13.63
N GLY A 100 6.28 -15.62 -12.34
CA GLY A 100 6.22 -14.23 -11.88
C GLY A 100 7.49 -13.44 -12.13
N LEU A 101 8.65 -13.99 -11.82
CA LEU A 101 9.93 -13.33 -12.09
C LEU A 101 10.25 -13.25 -13.59
N TRP A 102 9.85 -14.24 -14.39
CA TRP A 102 10.01 -14.17 -15.84
C TRP A 102 9.18 -13.01 -16.44
N ILE A 103 7.95 -12.80 -15.95
CA ILE A 103 7.10 -11.66 -16.34
C ILE A 103 7.82 -10.35 -16.02
N ILE A 104 8.30 -10.19 -14.79
CA ILE A 104 9.00 -8.99 -14.35
C ILE A 104 10.27 -8.75 -15.21
N PHE A 105 11.07 -9.78 -15.48
CA PHE A 105 12.29 -9.63 -16.29
C PHE A 105 12.01 -9.33 -17.75
N ASN A 106 10.91 -9.81 -18.32
CA ASN A 106 10.51 -9.42 -19.67
C ASN A 106 10.16 -7.92 -19.73
N GLU A 107 9.48 -7.38 -18.74
CA GLU A 107 9.19 -5.95 -18.67
C GLU A 107 10.47 -5.11 -18.46
N ILE A 108 11.39 -5.57 -17.63
CA ILE A 108 12.69 -4.92 -17.39
C ILE A 108 13.55 -4.93 -18.67
N ASN A 109 13.65 -6.07 -19.35
CA ASN A 109 14.50 -6.23 -20.54
C ASN A 109 13.90 -5.61 -21.82
N GLY A 110 12.62 -5.27 -21.81
CA GLY A 110 11.94 -4.55 -22.88
C GLY A 110 12.26 -3.05 -22.86
N GLU A 111 11.24 -2.22 -22.77
CA GLU A 111 11.41 -0.76 -22.70
C GLU A 111 11.82 -0.27 -21.30
N GLY A 112 11.77 -1.16 -20.29
CA GLY A 112 11.92 -0.78 -18.89
C GLY A 112 10.76 0.06 -18.36
N PHE A 113 10.84 0.46 -17.12
CA PHE A 113 9.83 1.28 -16.45
C PHE A 113 10.43 1.95 -15.21
N ASP A 114 9.79 3.00 -14.73
CA ASP A 114 10.11 3.57 -13.41
C ASP A 114 9.35 2.86 -12.30
N SER A 115 8.06 2.53 -12.56
CA SER A 115 7.28 1.65 -11.70
C SER A 115 6.39 0.72 -12.53
N LEU A 116 6.32 -0.54 -12.12
CA LEU A 116 5.39 -1.55 -12.62
C LEU A 116 4.38 -1.86 -11.51
N SER A 117 3.09 -1.78 -11.82
CA SER A 117 2.02 -2.25 -10.95
C SER A 117 1.30 -3.41 -11.62
N SER A 118 1.32 -4.59 -11.00
CA SER A 118 0.56 -5.74 -11.51
C SER A 118 -0.78 -5.87 -10.79
N THR A 119 -1.71 -6.56 -11.46
CA THR A 119 -2.76 -7.25 -10.75
C THR A 119 -2.13 -8.18 -9.71
N PHE A 120 -2.69 -8.27 -8.52
CA PHE A 120 -2.30 -9.29 -7.54
C PHE A 120 -3.52 -10.11 -7.13
N THR A 121 -3.26 -11.33 -6.69
CA THR A 121 -4.29 -12.23 -6.19
C THR A 121 -4.38 -12.12 -4.67
N GLU A 122 -5.58 -11.97 -4.16
CA GLU A 122 -5.88 -12.00 -2.73
C GLU A 122 -6.55 -13.31 -2.35
N GLU A 123 -6.02 -14.01 -1.35
CA GLU A 123 -6.70 -15.12 -0.71
C GLU A 123 -7.67 -14.58 0.35
N VAL A 124 -8.94 -14.91 0.23
CA VAL A 124 -9.99 -14.62 1.21
C VAL A 124 -10.58 -15.91 1.76
N ARG A 125 -11.17 -15.88 2.95
CA ARG A 125 -11.85 -17.04 3.56
C ARG A 125 -13.35 -16.80 3.59
N ILE A 126 -14.10 -17.70 3.00
CA ILE A 126 -15.57 -17.73 3.06
C ILE A 126 -15.96 -19.07 3.66
N GLU A 127 -16.64 -19.06 4.81
CA GLU A 127 -16.99 -20.26 5.57
C GLU A 127 -15.78 -21.19 5.82
N GLY A 128 -14.61 -20.60 6.10
CA GLY A 128 -13.36 -21.33 6.35
C GLY A 128 -12.66 -21.89 5.11
N LYS A 129 -13.24 -21.75 3.91
CA LYS A 129 -12.64 -22.20 2.65
C LYS A 129 -11.89 -21.08 1.95
N PRO A 130 -10.75 -21.37 1.29
CA PRO A 130 -10.02 -20.37 0.53
C PRO A 130 -10.75 -20.05 -0.78
N PHE A 131 -10.83 -18.74 -1.06
CA PHE A 131 -11.22 -18.20 -2.35
C PHE A 131 -10.15 -17.20 -2.79
N TYR A 132 -9.99 -17.05 -4.09
CA TYR A 132 -8.98 -16.19 -4.69
C TYR A 132 -9.66 -15.13 -5.54
N THR A 133 -9.33 -13.87 -5.30
CA THR A 133 -9.85 -12.73 -6.06
C THR A 133 -8.71 -11.86 -6.56
N ASN A 134 -8.86 -11.30 -7.74
CA ASN A 134 -7.86 -10.42 -8.32
C ASN A 134 -8.14 -8.96 -7.96
N ARG A 135 -7.09 -8.25 -7.56
CA ARG A 135 -7.05 -6.80 -7.34
C ARG A 135 -6.34 -6.15 -8.52
N GLU A 136 -7.12 -5.51 -9.38
CA GLU A 136 -6.62 -4.83 -10.57
C GLU A 136 -6.38 -3.33 -10.28
N LEU A 137 -5.37 -2.76 -10.92
CA LEU A 137 -5.06 -1.32 -10.87
C LEU A 137 -4.98 -0.74 -9.45
N ASP A 138 -4.59 -1.57 -8.47
CA ASP A 138 -4.42 -1.12 -7.11
C ASP A 138 -3.22 -0.18 -6.99
N SER A 139 -3.42 0.99 -6.39
CA SER A 139 -2.38 2.00 -6.17
C SER A 139 -1.91 2.09 -4.72
N THR A 140 -2.47 1.28 -3.83
CA THR A 140 -2.26 1.40 -2.39
C THR A 140 -1.30 0.37 -1.83
N PHE A 141 -1.61 -0.92 -1.97
CA PHE A 141 -0.78 -2.00 -1.41
C PHE A 141 0.58 -2.14 -2.10
N VAL A 142 1.57 -2.66 -1.39
CA VAL A 142 2.91 -2.98 -1.96
C VAL A 142 2.87 -4.17 -2.91
N HIS A 143 1.81 -4.95 -2.85
CA HIS A 143 1.65 -6.23 -3.54
C HIS A 143 1.78 -6.09 -5.06
N GLY A 144 2.66 -6.89 -5.66
CA GLY A 144 2.86 -6.92 -7.11
C GLY A 144 3.42 -5.64 -7.73
N LYS A 145 4.15 -4.82 -6.95
CA LYS A 145 4.78 -3.60 -7.45
C LYS A 145 6.29 -3.71 -7.51
N VAL A 146 6.86 -3.30 -8.64
CA VAL A 146 8.31 -3.29 -8.89
C VAL A 146 8.73 -1.88 -9.29
N HIS A 147 9.82 -1.40 -8.71
CA HIS A 147 10.28 -0.03 -8.92
C HIS A 147 11.74 -0.01 -9.37
N LYS A 148 12.05 0.85 -10.34
CA LYS A 148 13.45 1.16 -10.66
C LYS A 148 14.07 1.89 -9.48
N ARG A 149 15.14 1.32 -8.91
CA ARG A 149 15.76 1.84 -7.69
C ARG A 149 16.25 3.29 -7.88
N GLN A 150 16.88 3.59 -9.03
CA GLN A 150 17.36 4.95 -9.30
C GLN A 150 16.23 5.98 -9.38
N TYR A 151 15.07 5.60 -9.94
CA TYR A 151 13.87 6.47 -9.94
C TYR A 151 13.45 6.86 -8.52
N LEU A 152 13.38 5.89 -7.59
CA LEU A 152 13.03 6.19 -6.20
C LEU A 152 14.04 7.14 -5.54
N ILE A 153 15.32 6.98 -5.84
CA ILE A 153 16.40 7.85 -5.34
C ILE A 153 16.27 9.27 -5.92
N ASP A 154 16.16 9.39 -7.24
CA ASP A 154 16.11 10.67 -7.96
C ASP A 154 14.88 11.48 -7.54
N GLN A 155 13.75 10.81 -7.34
CA GLN A 155 12.52 11.42 -6.86
C GLN A 155 12.48 11.57 -5.33
N ASN A 156 13.52 11.11 -4.61
CA ASN A 156 13.53 11.08 -3.14
C ASN A 156 12.25 10.50 -2.55
N ILE A 157 11.73 9.40 -3.14
CA ILE A 157 10.58 8.65 -2.64
C ILE A 157 11.07 7.75 -1.52
N ARG A 158 10.54 7.94 -0.31
CA ARG A 158 10.94 7.20 0.88
C ARG A 158 9.74 6.77 1.70
N TRP A 159 9.90 5.69 2.43
CA TRP A 159 8.96 5.29 3.46
C TRP A 159 8.90 6.33 4.57
N ASN A 160 7.69 6.65 5.03
CA ASN A 160 7.51 7.61 6.11
C ASN A 160 7.44 6.88 7.46
N PRO A 161 8.47 7.01 8.33
CA PRO A 161 8.51 6.28 9.61
C PRO A 161 7.43 6.72 10.61
N ASN A 162 6.77 7.85 10.37
CA ASN A 162 5.67 8.33 11.22
C ASN A 162 4.31 7.70 10.84
N LEU A 163 4.25 6.95 9.74
CA LEU A 163 3.05 6.24 9.31
C LEU A 163 3.20 4.76 9.65
N THR A 164 2.33 4.27 10.53
CA THR A 164 2.28 2.86 10.95
C THR A 164 1.18 2.07 10.24
N ILE A 165 0.24 2.77 9.64
CA ILE A 165 -0.88 2.24 8.84
C ILE A 165 -1.09 3.20 7.67
N HIS A 166 -1.43 2.68 6.50
CA HIS A 166 -1.51 3.41 5.22
C HIS A 166 -0.16 3.99 4.74
N GLU A 167 0.95 3.48 5.27
CA GLU A 167 2.30 3.80 4.86
C GLU A 167 2.58 3.36 3.42
N ASP A 168 2.01 2.22 3.03
CA ASP A 168 2.08 1.66 1.68
C ASP A 168 1.32 2.53 0.66
N SER A 169 0.13 3.02 1.01
CA SER A 169 -0.60 3.98 0.19
C SER A 169 0.22 5.26 -0.03
N PHE A 170 0.80 5.82 1.04
CA PHE A 170 1.67 6.99 0.95
C PHE A 170 2.84 6.77 0.00
N PHE A 171 3.51 5.61 0.08
CA PHE A 171 4.67 5.28 -0.73
C PHE A 171 4.28 5.02 -2.19
N ASN A 172 3.33 4.09 -2.42
CA ASN A 172 2.99 3.63 -3.77
C ASN A 172 2.29 4.70 -4.62
N ILE A 173 1.46 5.53 -4.01
CA ILE A 173 0.82 6.65 -4.75
C ILE A 173 1.89 7.60 -5.30
N GLN A 174 2.96 7.89 -4.56
CA GLN A 174 4.07 8.67 -5.09
C GLN A 174 4.76 7.96 -6.23
N CYS A 175 5.09 6.66 -6.06
CA CYS A 175 5.73 5.84 -7.09
C CYS A 175 4.96 5.83 -8.41
N LEU A 176 3.63 5.83 -8.34
CA LEU A 176 2.76 5.74 -9.52
C LEU A 176 2.35 7.10 -10.11
N ASN A 177 2.65 8.22 -9.45
CA ASN A 177 2.22 9.55 -9.89
C ASN A 177 3.35 10.53 -10.19
N LEU A 178 4.60 10.22 -9.86
CA LEU A 178 5.74 11.12 -10.07
C LEU A 178 6.54 10.82 -11.33
N SER A 179 6.16 9.82 -12.12
CA SER A 179 6.76 9.51 -13.42
C SER A 179 5.69 9.27 -14.49
N PRO A 180 5.92 9.64 -15.74
CA PRO A 180 5.10 9.22 -16.88
C PRO A 180 5.38 7.77 -17.33
N ASN A 181 6.51 7.16 -16.91
CA ASN A 181 6.92 5.81 -17.32
C ASN A 181 6.42 4.74 -16.34
N ILE A 182 5.10 4.65 -16.18
CA ILE A 182 4.43 3.67 -15.33
C ILE A 182 3.82 2.58 -16.21
N LYS A 183 4.14 1.33 -15.90
CA LYS A 183 3.54 0.17 -16.56
C LYS A 183 2.52 -0.52 -15.68
N TYR A 184 1.49 -1.07 -16.33
CA TYR A 184 0.49 -1.91 -15.67
C TYR A 184 0.52 -3.30 -16.31
N CYS A 185 0.57 -4.33 -15.45
CA CYS A 185 0.57 -5.73 -15.85
C CYS A 185 -0.73 -6.40 -15.36
N ALA A 186 -1.56 -6.87 -16.28
CA ALA A 186 -2.81 -7.55 -15.95
C ALA A 186 -2.59 -8.97 -15.39
N THR A 187 -1.41 -9.57 -15.63
CA THR A 187 -1.09 -10.92 -15.16
C THR A 187 -0.65 -10.88 -13.70
N PRO A 188 -1.38 -11.54 -12.79
CA PRO A 188 -0.98 -11.58 -11.39
C PRO A 188 0.27 -12.44 -11.20
N PHE A 189 1.24 -11.94 -10.47
CA PHE A 189 2.41 -12.69 -10.05
C PHE A 189 2.63 -12.67 -8.53
N TYR A 190 1.81 -11.96 -7.78
CA TYR A 190 1.86 -11.86 -6.33
C TYR A 190 0.59 -12.45 -5.72
N LEU A 191 0.72 -13.20 -4.62
CA LEU A 191 -0.36 -13.73 -3.81
C LEU A 191 -0.31 -13.14 -2.40
N TRP A 192 -1.30 -12.32 -2.07
CA TRP A 192 -1.56 -11.89 -0.71
C TRP A 192 -2.30 -13.02 0.02
N LYS A 193 -1.56 -13.74 0.83
CA LYS A 193 -2.08 -14.92 1.55
C LYS A 193 -2.98 -14.52 2.71
N TRP A 194 -3.92 -15.41 2.99
CA TRP A 194 -4.70 -15.31 4.22
C TRP A 194 -3.84 -15.66 5.43
N ARG A 195 -3.94 -14.82 6.47
CA ARG A 195 -3.40 -15.08 7.82
C ARG A 195 -4.45 -14.76 8.87
N ASP A 196 -4.60 -15.68 9.84
CA ASP A 196 -5.57 -15.50 10.93
C ASP A 196 -5.20 -14.32 11.85
N GLU A 197 -3.94 -13.96 11.98
CA GLU A 197 -3.48 -12.79 12.75
C GLU A 197 -3.35 -11.51 11.91
N SER A 198 -3.88 -11.47 10.69
CA SER A 198 -3.80 -10.27 9.84
C SER A 198 -4.50 -9.07 10.48
N VAL A 199 -3.77 -7.98 10.67
CA VAL A 199 -4.28 -6.74 11.31
C VAL A 199 -5.50 -6.17 10.58
N CYS A 200 -5.52 -6.28 9.24
CA CYS A 200 -6.57 -5.66 8.42
C CYS A 200 -7.86 -6.50 8.33
N ARG A 201 -7.80 -7.80 8.63
CA ARG A 201 -8.88 -8.75 8.28
C ARG A 201 -9.69 -9.25 9.47
N HIS A 202 -9.18 -9.11 10.69
CA HIS A 202 -9.81 -9.65 11.90
C HIS A 202 -10.74 -8.70 12.62
N ASP A 203 -10.45 -7.42 12.57
CA ASP A 203 -11.23 -6.44 13.30
C ASP A 203 -12.32 -5.87 12.39
N PRO A 204 -13.61 -6.21 12.60
CA PRO A 204 -14.69 -5.62 11.81
C PRO A 204 -14.78 -4.09 11.98
N LYS A 205 -14.15 -3.55 13.03
CA LYS A 205 -14.04 -2.11 13.29
C LYS A 205 -12.70 -1.53 12.80
N TYR A 206 -11.92 -2.28 12.00
CA TYR A 206 -10.60 -1.83 11.56
C TYR A 206 -10.65 -0.46 10.88
N ILE A 207 -11.54 -0.26 9.92
CA ILE A 207 -11.69 1.03 9.22
C ILE A 207 -12.08 2.13 10.18
N LEU A 208 -13.04 1.89 11.08
CA LEU A 208 -13.45 2.87 12.11
C LEU A 208 -12.28 3.32 12.98
N LYS A 209 -11.41 2.39 13.37
CA LYS A 209 -10.24 2.66 14.22
C LYS A 209 -9.11 3.36 13.47
N THR A 210 -8.91 3.04 12.19
CA THR A 210 -7.71 3.42 11.44
C THR A 210 -7.92 4.54 10.43
N TYR A 211 -9.16 5.00 10.20
CA TYR A 211 -9.43 6.03 9.20
C TYR A 211 -8.68 7.34 9.46
N ARG A 212 -8.43 7.68 10.71
CA ARG A 212 -7.57 8.84 11.07
C ARG A 212 -6.15 8.71 10.53
N ASN A 213 -5.61 7.48 10.51
CA ASN A 213 -4.30 7.22 9.92
C ASN A 213 -4.33 7.41 8.39
N MET A 214 -5.47 7.11 7.74
CA MET A 214 -5.65 7.42 6.32
C MET A 214 -5.65 8.93 6.06
N ILE A 215 -6.31 9.71 6.93
CA ILE A 215 -6.25 11.18 6.86
C ILE A 215 -4.80 11.67 7.03
N ASP A 216 -4.05 11.13 7.99
CA ASP A 216 -2.65 11.48 8.24
C ASP A 216 -1.75 11.11 7.05
N SER A 217 -1.94 9.94 6.47
CA SER A 217 -1.22 9.48 5.29
C SER A 217 -1.49 10.39 4.08
N ASN A 218 -2.75 10.76 3.85
CA ASN A 218 -3.13 11.66 2.77
C ASN A 218 -2.59 13.09 3.00
N ASP A 219 -2.62 13.60 4.23
CA ASP A 219 -2.04 14.91 4.60
C ASP A 219 -0.54 14.95 4.30
N ALA A 220 0.19 13.89 4.64
CA ALA A 220 1.61 13.75 4.32
C ALA A 220 1.85 13.68 2.80
N LEU A 221 1.03 12.92 2.08
CA LEU A 221 1.10 12.78 0.62
C LEU A 221 0.92 14.12 -0.10
N ILE A 222 -0.10 14.91 0.29
CA ILE A 222 -0.33 16.25 -0.26
C ILE A 222 0.86 17.16 0.01
N GLY A 223 1.46 17.06 1.20
CA GLY A 223 2.68 17.77 1.55
C GLY A 223 3.83 17.47 0.59
N GLU A 224 4.01 16.19 0.21
CA GLU A 224 5.03 15.77 -0.75
C GLU A 224 4.73 16.28 -2.17
N PHE A 225 3.50 16.19 -2.65
CA PHE A 225 3.13 16.73 -3.97
C PHE A 225 3.27 18.24 -4.03
N THR A 226 2.92 18.94 -2.96
CA THR A 226 3.07 20.40 -2.87
C THR A 226 4.54 20.83 -2.92
N LYS A 227 5.42 20.16 -2.14
CA LYS A 227 6.87 20.42 -2.19
C LYS A 227 7.44 20.24 -3.59
N ARG A 228 6.95 19.23 -4.33
CA ARG A 228 7.37 18.92 -5.70
C ARG A 228 6.67 19.77 -6.77
N ARG A 229 5.75 20.65 -6.38
CA ARG A 229 4.91 21.47 -7.27
C ARG A 229 4.02 20.65 -8.23
N VAL A 230 3.63 19.45 -7.82
CA VAL A 230 2.68 18.59 -8.53
C VAL A 230 1.27 18.88 -8.03
N LEU A 231 0.84 20.15 -8.20
CA LEU A 231 -0.35 20.71 -7.54
C LEU A 231 -1.64 20.07 -8.00
N ASP A 232 -1.73 19.63 -9.25
CA ASP A 232 -2.94 18.97 -9.76
C ASP A 232 -3.17 17.64 -9.01
N LYS A 233 -2.12 16.85 -8.77
CA LYS A 233 -2.22 15.64 -7.96
C LYS A 233 -2.59 15.95 -6.51
N ALA A 234 -1.96 16.98 -5.90
CA ALA A 234 -2.34 17.39 -4.55
C ALA A 234 -3.84 17.69 -4.44
N ARG A 235 -4.38 18.49 -5.38
CA ARG A 235 -5.82 18.81 -5.44
C ARG A 235 -6.70 17.59 -5.61
N SER A 236 -6.37 16.70 -6.56
CA SER A 236 -7.12 15.46 -6.80
C SER A 236 -7.19 14.58 -5.55
N TYR A 237 -6.09 14.46 -4.81
CA TYR A 237 -6.06 13.66 -3.57
C TYR A 237 -6.78 14.35 -2.40
N VAL A 238 -6.82 15.69 -2.35
CA VAL A 238 -7.73 16.41 -1.42
C VAL A 238 -9.17 16.07 -1.75
N ALA A 239 -9.57 16.20 -3.02
CA ALA A 239 -10.95 15.90 -3.44
C ALA A 239 -11.31 14.44 -3.18
N PHE A 240 -10.37 13.51 -3.45
CA PHE A 240 -10.56 12.10 -3.15
C PHE A 240 -10.89 11.89 -1.66
N LEU A 241 -10.06 12.40 -0.74
CA LEU A 241 -10.29 12.19 0.69
C LEU A 241 -11.55 12.88 1.19
N VAL A 242 -11.89 14.05 0.66
CA VAL A 242 -13.13 14.76 1.03
C VAL A 242 -14.35 13.91 0.68
N TYR A 243 -14.43 13.36 -0.52
CA TYR A 243 -15.54 12.50 -0.92
C TYR A 243 -15.51 11.14 -0.24
N ASP A 244 -14.34 10.55 -0.04
CA ASP A 244 -14.21 9.28 0.66
C ASP A 244 -14.71 9.39 2.10
N ALA A 245 -14.31 10.43 2.83
CA ALA A 245 -14.79 10.72 4.19
C ALA A 245 -16.30 10.98 4.23
N TYR A 246 -16.80 11.81 3.29
CA TYR A 246 -18.21 12.11 3.19
C TYR A 246 -19.08 10.87 3.00
N TYR A 247 -18.71 10.01 2.05
CA TYR A 247 -19.47 8.79 1.80
C TYR A 247 -19.29 7.74 2.90
N LEU A 248 -18.07 7.60 3.44
CA LEU A 248 -17.80 6.69 4.55
C LEU A 248 -18.65 7.02 5.76
N MET A 249 -18.73 8.29 6.15
CA MET A 249 -19.50 8.73 7.33
C MET A 249 -21.02 8.61 7.17
N ASN A 250 -21.52 8.27 5.98
CA ASN A 250 -22.90 7.90 5.73
C ASN A 250 -23.14 6.38 5.72
N LYS A 251 -22.12 5.55 6.01
CA LYS A 251 -22.30 4.10 6.15
C LYS A 251 -22.94 3.74 7.49
N PRO A 252 -23.75 2.65 7.54
CA PRO A 252 -24.46 2.23 8.75
C PRO A 252 -23.55 2.08 9.98
N GLU A 253 -22.38 1.52 9.81
CA GLU A 253 -21.42 1.33 10.89
C GLU A 253 -20.91 2.65 11.48
N TRP A 254 -20.84 3.74 10.68
CA TRP A 254 -20.41 5.06 11.14
C TRP A 254 -21.51 5.85 11.83
N ILE A 255 -22.76 5.66 11.42
CA ILE A 255 -23.92 6.33 12.06
C ILE A 255 -24.42 5.60 13.31
N ASN A 256 -23.93 4.39 13.59
CA ASN A 256 -24.29 3.62 14.77
C ASN A 256 -23.78 4.33 16.03
N GLN A 257 -24.67 4.53 17.02
CA GLN A 257 -24.33 5.18 18.29
C GLN A 257 -23.20 4.48 19.06
N GLU A 258 -23.06 3.17 18.94
CA GLU A 258 -21.97 2.41 19.56
C GLU A 258 -20.58 2.83 19.04
N ASN A 259 -20.51 3.45 17.88
CA ASN A 259 -19.27 3.88 17.24
C ASN A 259 -19.06 5.41 17.30
N GLN A 260 -19.88 6.13 18.08
CA GLN A 260 -19.86 7.60 18.13
C GLN A 260 -18.49 8.16 18.52
N GLU A 261 -17.78 7.52 19.44
CA GLU A 261 -16.43 7.95 19.84
C GLU A 261 -15.44 7.94 18.65
N TYR A 262 -15.44 6.88 17.84
CA TYR A 262 -14.58 6.81 16.64
C TYR A 262 -14.95 7.87 15.62
N ARG A 263 -16.24 8.11 15.45
CA ARG A 263 -16.77 9.14 14.57
C ARG A 263 -16.31 10.53 15.00
N ASP A 264 -16.52 10.90 16.25
CA ASP A 264 -16.15 12.21 16.79
C ASP A 264 -14.66 12.50 16.64
N LEU A 265 -13.81 11.50 16.94
CA LEU A 265 -12.37 11.61 16.79
C LEU A 265 -11.95 11.77 15.33
N THR A 266 -12.63 11.09 14.42
CA THR A 266 -12.35 11.15 12.98
C THR A 266 -12.81 12.48 12.39
N GLU A 267 -14.00 12.96 12.76
CA GLU A 267 -14.53 14.27 12.33
C GLU A 267 -13.63 15.42 12.80
N LYS A 268 -13.16 15.40 14.05
CA LYS A 268 -12.17 16.38 14.56
C LYS A 268 -10.88 16.37 13.77
N ARG A 269 -10.32 15.17 13.46
CA ARG A 269 -9.10 15.07 12.66
C ARG A 269 -9.34 15.54 11.24
N PHE A 270 -10.49 15.18 10.64
CA PHE A 270 -10.87 15.61 9.30
C PHE A 270 -11.10 17.13 9.24
N CYS A 271 -11.72 17.73 10.23
CA CYS A 271 -11.87 19.18 10.33
C CYS A 271 -10.52 19.91 10.25
N THR A 272 -9.53 19.44 11.03
CA THR A 272 -8.17 19.99 10.99
C THR A 272 -7.54 19.85 9.61
N TYR A 273 -7.71 18.67 8.99
CA TYR A 273 -7.22 18.40 7.63
C TYR A 273 -7.91 19.32 6.61
N PHE A 274 -9.24 19.43 6.64
CA PHE A 274 -10.00 20.21 5.68
C PHE A 274 -9.69 21.70 5.77
N ARG A 275 -9.58 22.26 6.99
CA ARG A 275 -9.16 23.65 7.20
C ARG A 275 -7.78 23.95 6.58
N LYS A 276 -6.85 22.99 6.70
CA LYS A 276 -5.50 23.09 6.12
C LYS A 276 -5.50 23.07 4.59
N HIS A 277 -6.35 22.23 3.99
CA HIS A 277 -6.39 21.96 2.54
C HIS A 277 -7.61 22.55 1.82
N ARG A 278 -8.27 23.49 2.47
CA ARG A 278 -9.47 24.15 1.90
C ARG A 278 -9.22 24.79 0.55
N LYS A 279 -8.08 25.45 0.39
CA LYS A 279 -7.70 26.11 -0.86
C LYS A 279 -7.57 25.10 -2.00
N GLU A 280 -6.89 23.99 -1.75
CA GLU A 280 -6.74 22.91 -2.72
C GLU A 280 -8.10 22.35 -3.14
N TRP A 281 -9.03 22.16 -2.17
CA TRP A 281 -10.40 21.73 -2.45
C TRP A 281 -11.17 22.75 -3.32
N GLU A 282 -11.08 24.03 -3.03
CA GLU A 282 -11.77 25.10 -3.78
C GLU A 282 -11.23 25.22 -5.21
N GLU A 283 -9.96 24.92 -5.44
CA GLU A 283 -9.30 24.98 -6.75
C GLU A 283 -9.59 23.73 -7.63
N VAL A 284 -10.18 22.66 -7.09
CA VAL A 284 -10.60 21.50 -7.89
C VAL A 284 -11.78 21.85 -8.77
N SER A 285 -11.71 21.57 -10.05
CA SER A 285 -12.81 21.84 -10.99
C SER A 285 -14.07 21.02 -10.63
N ILE A 286 -15.24 21.57 -10.96
CA ILE A 286 -16.54 20.89 -10.74
C ILE A 286 -16.55 19.53 -11.48
N GLN A 287 -16.02 19.49 -12.69
CA GLN A 287 -15.97 18.26 -13.49
C GLN A 287 -15.15 17.17 -12.80
N GLU A 288 -13.98 17.50 -12.27
CA GLU A 288 -13.11 16.57 -11.55
C GLU A 288 -13.77 16.10 -10.23
N LYS A 289 -14.36 17.02 -9.47
CA LYS A 289 -15.15 16.70 -8.28
C LYS A 289 -16.25 15.69 -8.59
N MET A 290 -16.98 15.88 -9.68
CA MET A 290 -18.05 14.96 -10.10
C MET A 290 -17.50 13.58 -10.44
N GLN A 291 -16.40 13.50 -11.19
CA GLN A 291 -15.78 12.22 -11.58
C GLN A 291 -15.29 11.43 -10.35
N ILE A 292 -14.57 12.09 -9.45
CA ILE A 292 -14.07 11.49 -8.20
C ILE A 292 -15.27 11.02 -7.34
N SER A 293 -16.27 11.89 -7.15
CA SER A 293 -17.48 11.61 -6.40
C SER A 293 -18.20 10.36 -6.92
N GLN A 294 -18.43 10.27 -8.24
CA GLN A 294 -19.13 9.14 -8.84
C GLN A 294 -18.40 7.81 -8.61
N GLY A 295 -17.07 7.79 -8.77
CA GLY A 295 -16.25 6.59 -8.55
C GLY A 295 -16.32 6.10 -7.10
N ILE A 296 -16.18 7.02 -6.13
CA ILE A 296 -16.20 6.68 -4.70
C ILE A 296 -17.62 6.29 -4.26
N ARG A 297 -18.63 7.05 -4.68
CA ARG A 297 -20.04 6.77 -4.34
C ARG A 297 -20.47 5.39 -4.82
N GLY A 298 -20.13 5.03 -6.07
CA GLY A 298 -20.46 3.70 -6.62
C GLY A 298 -19.90 2.57 -5.75
N ARG A 299 -18.64 2.67 -5.32
CA ARG A 299 -18.01 1.72 -4.40
C ARG A 299 -18.70 1.70 -3.04
N SER A 300 -18.94 2.87 -2.44
CA SER A 300 -19.56 2.97 -1.11
C SER A 300 -20.99 2.40 -1.08
N VAL A 301 -21.76 2.59 -2.16
CA VAL A 301 -23.12 1.98 -2.30
C VAL A 301 -23.01 0.46 -2.39
N ALA A 302 -22.05 -0.07 -3.17
CA ALA A 302 -21.83 -1.51 -3.27
C ALA A 302 -21.39 -2.13 -1.92
N GLU A 303 -20.76 -1.34 -1.05
CA GLU A 303 -20.37 -1.70 0.31
C GLU A 303 -21.46 -1.42 1.37
N GLY A 304 -22.68 -1.07 0.97
CA GLY A 304 -23.85 -0.95 1.84
C GLY A 304 -24.16 0.46 2.34
N MET A 305 -23.53 1.52 1.79
CA MET A 305 -23.90 2.90 2.13
C MET A 305 -25.38 3.16 1.82
N GLN A 306 -26.07 3.75 2.77
CA GLN A 306 -27.45 4.23 2.59
C GLN A 306 -27.48 5.58 1.84
N MET A 307 -28.68 6.10 1.61
CA MET A 307 -28.81 7.46 1.03
C MET A 307 -28.20 8.51 1.97
N GLU A 308 -27.54 9.47 1.37
CA GLU A 308 -26.93 10.59 2.07
C GLU A 308 -28.02 11.42 2.80
N THR A 309 -27.77 11.75 4.06
CA THR A 309 -28.72 12.52 4.90
C THR A 309 -28.59 14.04 4.69
N MET A 310 -27.48 14.48 4.10
CA MET A 310 -27.18 15.89 3.79
C MET A 310 -26.33 15.98 2.54
N THR A 311 -26.30 17.15 1.89
CA THR A 311 -25.39 17.40 0.77
C THR A 311 -23.94 17.52 1.27
N ILE A 312 -22.97 17.36 0.36
CA ILE A 312 -21.56 17.53 0.72
C ILE A 312 -21.27 18.93 1.28
N ASP A 313 -21.90 19.99 0.73
CA ASP A 313 -21.70 21.35 1.22
C ASP A 313 -22.27 21.54 2.64
N GLN A 314 -23.41 20.93 2.95
CA GLN A 314 -23.98 20.92 4.30
C GLN A 314 -23.08 20.16 5.26
N TRP A 315 -22.51 19.02 4.82
CA TRP A 315 -21.61 18.24 5.63
C TRP A 315 -20.29 18.97 5.89
N LEU A 316 -19.67 19.57 4.88
CA LEU A 316 -18.45 20.36 5.05
C LEU A 316 -18.65 21.54 6.00
N LYS A 317 -19.82 22.22 5.92
CA LYS A 317 -20.17 23.28 6.86
C LYS A 317 -20.27 22.75 8.29
N HIS A 318 -20.92 21.60 8.48
CA HIS A 318 -20.99 20.94 9.79
C HIS A 318 -19.59 20.60 10.33
N ILE A 319 -18.72 20.04 9.49
CA ILE A 319 -17.32 19.72 9.85
C ILE A 319 -16.54 20.98 10.28
N GLU A 320 -16.76 22.12 9.66
CA GLU A 320 -16.08 23.37 10.03
C GLU A 320 -16.55 23.98 11.36
N GLU A 321 -17.74 23.61 11.81
CA GLU A 321 -18.33 24.04 13.08
C GLU A 321 -17.83 23.21 14.29
N ILE A 322 -17.18 22.08 14.05
CA ILE A 322 -16.53 21.23 15.06
C ILE A 322 -15.19 21.84 15.48
#